data_2142ca60a3282c306c2fdc7de873f701
#
_entry.id   2142ca60a3282c306c2fdc7de873f701
#
_cell.length_a   1.000
_cell.length_b   1.000
_cell.length_c   1.000
_cell.angle_alpha   90.00
_cell.angle_beta   90.00
_cell.angle_gamma   90.00
#
_symmetry.space_group_name_H-M   'P 1'
#
loop_
_entity.id
_entity.type
_entity.pdbx_description
1 polymer ?
#
loop_
_entity_poly.entity_id
_entity_poly.type
_entity_poly.pdbx_seq_one_letter_code
_entity_poly.pdbx_strand_id
1 'polypeptide(L)'
;SESCIVKYYKLHLIRHGLTAGNLQGLYIGSGSDLPLCDEGRAQLKELKERFEYPQVDTVFSSPLVRAVETANILFPNAGHQFTVHDLREAGFGVFENRPVKDLVKEEDFKKWITPGSGFVPEGAEPTEQFHARCAETLLKLFEYMIRMDVTEAACVTHGGVIMSMLSQRALPSRHPEQWMADPGCGYTVQTDVQLWMRDRLVEAIDIVPFGYADTLRDPWRRDHEYAEPARAA
;
A
#
# COMPACT_ATOMS: atom_id res chain seq x y z
N SER A 1 11.82 -12.29 38.99
CA SER A 1 11.60 -11.16 38.05
C SER A 1 10.76 -11.67 36.90
N GLU A 2 9.48 -11.30 36.87
CA GLU A 2 8.64 -11.52 35.71
C GLU A 2 9.26 -10.74 34.56
N SER A 3 9.81 -11.45 33.60
CA SER A 3 10.26 -10.83 32.36
C SER A 3 9.01 -10.27 31.68
N CYS A 4 8.93 -8.94 31.58
CA CYS A 4 7.85 -8.28 30.86
C CYS A 4 7.99 -8.63 29.37
N ILE A 5 7.19 -9.58 28.88
CA ILE A 5 7.16 -9.96 27.47
C ILE A 5 6.43 -8.84 26.73
N VAL A 6 7.17 -8.12 25.88
CA VAL A 6 6.58 -7.09 25.02
C VAL A 6 5.75 -7.77 23.91
N LYS A 7 4.47 -7.42 23.84
CA LYS A 7 3.59 -7.89 22.78
C LYS A 7 3.63 -6.94 21.60
N TYR A 8 3.96 -7.45 20.43
CA TYR A 8 3.96 -6.70 19.18
C TYR A 8 2.70 -6.98 18.37
N TYR A 9 2.24 -5.97 17.69
CA TYR A 9 1.18 -6.04 16.69
C TYR A 9 1.79 -5.77 15.33
N LYS A 10 1.65 -6.73 14.41
CA LYS A 10 2.25 -6.69 13.08
C LYS A 10 1.19 -6.57 12.00
N LEU A 11 1.40 -5.63 11.11
CA LEU A 11 0.56 -5.42 9.92
C LEU A 11 1.41 -5.51 8.66
N HIS A 12 1.00 -6.39 7.75
CA HIS A 12 1.66 -6.56 6.46
C HIS A 12 0.91 -5.73 5.42
N LEU A 13 1.47 -4.58 5.04
CA LEU A 13 0.92 -3.69 4.02
C LEU A 13 1.39 -4.15 2.65
N ILE A 14 0.45 -4.53 1.78
CA ILE A 14 0.75 -5.12 0.48
C ILE A 14 0.03 -4.35 -0.61
N ARG A 15 0.77 -4.01 -1.67
CA ARG A 15 0.21 -3.40 -2.86
C ARG A 15 -0.47 -4.48 -3.73
N HIS A 16 -1.66 -4.15 -4.27
CA HIS A 16 -2.36 -5.03 -5.20
C HIS A 16 -1.50 -5.40 -6.41
N GLY A 17 -1.84 -6.51 -7.08
CA GLY A 17 -1.19 -6.95 -8.30
C GLY A 17 -1.52 -6.09 -9.53
N LEU A 18 -0.94 -6.43 -10.66
CA LEU A 18 -1.07 -5.68 -11.91
C LEU A 18 -2.48 -5.76 -12.51
N THR A 19 -2.94 -4.63 -13.02
CA THR A 19 -4.13 -4.51 -13.86
C THR A 19 -3.73 -4.24 -15.31
N ALA A 20 -4.67 -4.37 -16.25
CA ALA A 20 -4.42 -3.97 -17.65
C ALA A 20 -4.01 -2.49 -17.74
N GLY A 21 -4.60 -1.64 -16.92
CA GLY A 21 -4.23 -0.22 -16.85
C GLY A 21 -2.77 0.01 -16.46
N ASN A 22 -2.26 -0.75 -15.49
CA ASN A 22 -0.85 -0.69 -15.11
C ASN A 22 0.07 -1.06 -16.28
N LEU A 23 -0.25 -2.15 -17.00
CA LEU A 23 0.54 -2.59 -18.15
C LEU A 23 0.51 -1.59 -19.31
N GLN A 24 -0.60 -0.89 -19.48
CA GLN A 24 -0.77 0.14 -20.53
C GLN A 24 -0.19 1.51 -20.12
N GLY A 25 0.34 1.66 -18.92
CA GLY A 25 0.88 2.93 -18.44
C GLY A 25 -0.20 3.99 -18.20
N LEU A 26 -1.40 3.59 -17.80
CA LEU A 26 -2.49 4.50 -17.48
C LEU A 26 -2.41 4.98 -16.03
N TYR A 27 -2.89 6.20 -15.79
CA TYR A 27 -2.97 6.81 -14.47
C TYR A 27 -4.24 6.33 -13.76
N ILE A 28 -4.07 5.39 -12.81
CA ILE A 28 -5.17 4.64 -12.20
C ILE A 28 -5.28 4.98 -10.72
N GLY A 29 -6.36 5.62 -10.35
CA GLY A 29 -6.76 5.90 -8.98
C GLY A 29 -8.05 5.21 -8.59
N SER A 30 -8.76 5.76 -7.59
CA SER A 30 -10.01 5.19 -7.08
C SER A 30 -11.19 5.33 -8.04
N GLY A 31 -11.08 6.20 -9.04
CA GLY A 31 -12.10 6.35 -10.08
C GLY A 31 -12.11 5.23 -11.12
N SER A 32 -11.15 4.30 -11.05
CA SER A 32 -10.98 3.19 -11.99
C SER A 32 -10.98 1.88 -11.20
N ASP A 33 -12.00 1.04 -11.40
CA ASP A 33 -12.16 -0.22 -10.67
C ASP A 33 -11.87 -1.44 -11.57
N LEU A 34 -10.63 -1.47 -12.08
CA LEU A 34 -10.17 -2.54 -12.94
C LEU A 34 -9.83 -3.80 -12.14
N PRO A 35 -10.16 -5.01 -12.67
CA PRO A 35 -9.69 -6.27 -12.09
C PRO A 35 -8.20 -6.47 -12.36
N LEU A 36 -7.59 -7.45 -11.70
CA LEU A 36 -6.28 -7.93 -12.07
C LEU A 36 -6.30 -8.45 -13.51
N CYS A 37 -5.22 -8.24 -14.25
CA CYS A 37 -5.03 -8.87 -15.56
C CYS A 37 -4.44 -10.28 -15.40
N ASP A 38 -4.40 -11.05 -16.47
CA ASP A 38 -3.86 -12.42 -16.42
C ASP A 38 -2.39 -12.43 -16.01
N GLU A 39 -1.60 -11.48 -16.51
CA GLU A 39 -0.20 -11.28 -16.12
C GLU A 39 -0.06 -10.95 -14.63
N GLY A 40 -0.98 -10.15 -14.10
CA GLY A 40 -1.00 -9.80 -12.68
C GLY A 40 -1.30 -11.01 -11.79
N ARG A 41 -2.27 -11.84 -12.18
CA ARG A 41 -2.56 -13.09 -11.46
C ARG A 41 -1.39 -14.06 -11.52
N ALA A 42 -0.77 -14.21 -12.69
CA ALA A 42 0.39 -15.07 -12.89
C ALA A 42 1.57 -14.60 -12.04
N GLN A 43 1.83 -13.30 -11.99
CA GLN A 43 2.89 -12.72 -11.17
C GLN A 43 2.67 -13.00 -9.68
N LEU A 44 1.46 -12.84 -9.17
CA LEU A 44 1.16 -13.13 -7.77
C LEU A 44 1.38 -14.61 -7.43
N LYS A 45 0.99 -15.51 -8.32
CA LYS A 45 1.24 -16.95 -8.16
C LYS A 45 2.72 -17.27 -8.14
N GLU A 46 3.48 -16.68 -9.04
CA GLU A 46 4.95 -16.83 -9.08
C GLU A 46 5.60 -16.32 -7.78
N LEU A 47 5.18 -15.18 -7.27
CA LEU A 47 5.68 -14.65 -6.00
C LEU A 47 5.39 -15.61 -4.84
N LYS A 48 4.20 -16.22 -4.80
CA LYS A 48 3.84 -17.23 -3.80
C LYS A 48 4.70 -18.49 -3.89
N GLU A 49 5.11 -18.89 -5.09
CA GLU A 49 5.93 -20.08 -5.31
C GLU A 49 7.40 -19.84 -4.94
N ARG A 50 7.90 -18.63 -5.20
CA ARG A 50 9.32 -18.29 -5.01
C ARG A 50 9.63 -17.76 -3.61
N PHE A 51 8.67 -17.14 -2.96
CA PHE A 51 8.86 -16.43 -1.69
C PHE A 51 7.77 -16.82 -0.70
N GLU A 52 7.93 -16.41 0.54
CA GLU A 52 7.02 -16.72 1.62
C GLU A 52 6.16 -15.52 2.00
N TYR A 53 4.84 -15.66 1.88
CA TYR A 53 3.89 -14.71 2.45
C TYR A 53 3.55 -15.10 3.88
N PRO A 54 3.33 -14.11 4.76
CA PRO A 54 2.88 -14.41 6.12
C PRO A 54 1.54 -15.12 6.09
N GLN A 55 1.34 -16.06 7.02
CA GLN A 55 0.05 -16.71 7.21
C GLN A 55 -0.72 -15.95 8.26
N VAL A 56 -1.83 -15.36 7.86
CA VAL A 56 -2.67 -14.52 8.72
C VAL A 56 -4.13 -15.00 8.65
N ASP A 57 -4.85 -14.84 9.74
CA ASP A 57 -6.29 -15.12 9.80
C ASP A 57 -7.15 -13.88 9.54
N THR A 58 -6.59 -12.68 9.70
CA THR A 58 -7.26 -11.41 9.50
C THR A 58 -6.64 -10.67 8.33
N VAL A 59 -7.47 -10.29 7.35
CA VAL A 59 -7.07 -9.50 6.19
C VAL A 59 -8.00 -8.30 6.04
N PHE A 60 -7.40 -7.13 5.97
CA PHE A 60 -8.07 -5.88 5.56
C PHE A 60 -7.80 -5.65 4.09
N SER A 61 -8.79 -5.17 3.35
CA SER A 61 -8.66 -4.91 1.92
C SER A 61 -9.34 -3.62 1.52
N SER A 62 -8.71 -2.89 0.59
CA SER A 62 -9.42 -1.87 -0.18
C SER A 62 -10.65 -2.48 -0.86
N PRO A 63 -11.74 -1.71 -1.05
CA PRO A 63 -12.92 -2.22 -1.74
C PRO A 63 -12.72 -2.41 -3.25
N LEU A 64 -11.66 -1.86 -3.83
CA LEU A 64 -11.43 -1.96 -5.27
C LEU A 64 -11.07 -3.39 -5.67
N VAL A 65 -11.62 -3.85 -6.79
CA VAL A 65 -11.54 -5.26 -7.21
C VAL A 65 -10.11 -5.77 -7.27
N ARG A 66 -9.17 -4.96 -7.78
CA ARG A 66 -7.74 -5.36 -7.86
C ARG A 66 -7.14 -5.71 -6.50
N ALA A 67 -7.55 -5.01 -5.44
CA ALA A 67 -7.09 -5.29 -4.09
C ALA A 67 -7.78 -6.52 -3.49
N VAL A 68 -9.08 -6.66 -3.69
CA VAL A 68 -9.86 -7.82 -3.22
C VAL A 68 -9.36 -9.10 -3.87
N GLU A 69 -9.15 -9.10 -5.18
CA GLU A 69 -8.61 -10.27 -5.89
C GLU A 69 -7.19 -10.62 -5.42
N THR A 70 -6.34 -9.63 -5.19
CA THR A 70 -5.00 -9.85 -4.64
C THR A 70 -5.07 -10.51 -3.26
N ALA A 71 -5.93 -10.00 -2.38
CA ALA A 71 -6.13 -10.57 -1.05
C ALA A 71 -6.58 -12.04 -1.13
N ASN A 72 -7.49 -12.37 -2.02
CA ASN A 72 -7.99 -13.73 -2.21
C ASN A 72 -6.91 -14.69 -2.75
N ILE A 73 -6.02 -14.20 -3.59
CA ILE A 73 -4.91 -15.00 -4.13
C ILE A 73 -3.83 -15.23 -3.07
N LEU A 74 -3.45 -14.18 -2.35
CA LEU A 74 -2.36 -14.25 -1.38
C LEU A 74 -2.76 -14.91 -0.06
N PHE A 75 -4.01 -14.72 0.37
CA PHE A 75 -4.53 -15.20 1.67
C PHE A 75 -5.85 -15.95 1.52
N PRO A 76 -5.87 -17.06 0.75
CA PRO A 76 -7.12 -17.78 0.45
C PRO A 76 -7.76 -18.43 1.67
N ASN A 77 -6.99 -18.64 2.74
CA ASN A 77 -7.44 -19.35 3.94
C ASN A 77 -7.70 -18.41 5.12
N ALA A 78 -7.66 -17.11 4.94
CA ALA A 78 -7.96 -16.15 6.00
C ALA A 78 -9.43 -16.28 6.44
N GLY A 79 -9.66 -16.48 7.75
CA GLY A 79 -11.00 -16.65 8.32
C GLY A 79 -11.78 -15.34 8.43
N HIS A 80 -11.09 -14.21 8.51
CA HIS A 80 -11.69 -12.89 8.66
C HIS A 80 -11.18 -11.96 7.59
N GLN A 81 -12.05 -11.52 6.69
CA GLN A 81 -11.75 -10.55 5.65
C GLN A 81 -12.65 -9.33 5.83
N PHE A 82 -12.03 -8.17 5.96
CA PHE A 82 -12.72 -6.90 6.15
C PHE A 82 -12.41 -5.98 4.98
N THR A 83 -13.45 -5.50 4.32
CA THR A 83 -13.34 -4.42 3.33
C THR A 83 -13.37 -3.09 4.06
N VAL A 84 -12.35 -2.27 3.84
CA VAL A 84 -12.20 -0.96 4.47
C VAL A 84 -12.21 0.12 3.38
N HIS A 85 -13.27 0.91 3.33
CA HIS A 85 -13.48 1.90 2.28
C HIS A 85 -12.32 2.89 2.16
N ASP A 86 -11.80 3.34 3.29
CA ASP A 86 -10.73 4.34 3.33
C ASP A 86 -9.34 3.81 2.93
N LEU A 87 -9.23 2.53 2.62
CA LEU A 87 -8.01 1.96 2.02
C LEU A 87 -7.94 2.13 0.50
N ARG A 88 -8.93 2.75 -0.14
CA ARG A 88 -8.92 3.00 -1.58
C ARG A 88 -7.82 3.99 -1.96
N GLU A 89 -7.34 3.89 -3.21
CA GLU A 89 -6.37 4.84 -3.77
C GLU A 89 -6.94 6.26 -3.83
N ALA A 90 -6.09 7.25 -4.01
CA ALA A 90 -6.51 8.61 -4.28
C ALA A 90 -7.38 8.68 -5.55
N GLY A 91 -8.37 9.55 -5.54
CA GLY A 91 -9.14 9.86 -6.72
C GLY A 91 -8.40 10.88 -7.59
N PHE A 92 -8.25 10.60 -8.89
CA PHE A 92 -7.50 11.45 -9.82
C PHE A 92 -8.39 12.32 -10.71
N GLY A 93 -9.70 12.21 -10.57
CA GLY A 93 -10.66 13.03 -11.32
C GLY A 93 -10.47 12.94 -12.82
N VAL A 94 -10.34 14.06 -13.49
CA VAL A 94 -10.18 14.14 -14.95
C VAL A 94 -8.91 13.48 -15.49
N PHE A 95 -7.94 13.18 -14.64
CA PHE A 95 -6.72 12.47 -15.03
C PHE A 95 -6.85 10.95 -15.00
N GLU A 96 -7.94 10.42 -14.45
CA GLU A 96 -8.17 8.99 -14.39
C GLU A 96 -8.12 8.34 -15.78
N ASN A 97 -7.46 7.19 -15.84
CA ASN A 97 -7.47 6.29 -16.99
C ASN A 97 -6.89 6.90 -18.26
N ARG A 98 -6.01 7.89 -18.12
CA ARG A 98 -5.29 8.52 -19.23
C ARG A 98 -3.83 8.08 -19.23
N PRO A 99 -3.19 7.96 -20.42
CA PRO A 99 -1.78 7.60 -20.50
C PRO A 99 -0.89 8.62 -19.78
N VAL A 100 -0.05 8.15 -18.88
CA VAL A 100 0.89 9.02 -18.15
C VAL A 100 1.83 9.74 -19.08
N LYS A 101 2.28 9.07 -20.16
CA LYS A 101 3.13 9.68 -21.19
C LYS A 101 2.55 10.95 -21.81
N ASP A 102 1.21 11.03 -21.86
CA ASP A 102 0.51 12.21 -22.39
C ASP A 102 0.27 13.22 -21.27
N LEU A 103 -0.09 12.77 -20.06
CA LEU A 103 -0.33 13.63 -18.91
C LEU A 103 0.90 14.46 -18.51
N VAL A 104 2.09 13.87 -18.58
CA VAL A 104 3.33 14.58 -18.19
C VAL A 104 3.65 15.79 -19.04
N LYS A 105 3.00 15.92 -20.20
CA LYS A 105 3.11 17.07 -21.09
C LYS A 105 2.14 18.20 -20.74
N GLU A 106 1.13 17.92 -19.91
CA GLU A 106 0.11 18.90 -19.53
C GLU A 106 0.54 19.71 -18.31
N GLU A 107 0.35 21.06 -18.38
CA GLU A 107 0.70 21.96 -17.29
C GLU A 107 -0.08 21.67 -16.00
N ASP A 108 -1.36 21.33 -16.12
CA ASP A 108 -2.20 21.02 -14.96
C ASP A 108 -1.75 19.73 -14.26
N PHE A 109 -1.31 18.73 -15.01
CA PHE A 109 -0.76 17.51 -14.43
C PHE A 109 0.57 17.78 -13.71
N LYS A 110 1.42 18.63 -14.29
CA LYS A 110 2.69 19.06 -13.63
C LYS A 110 2.42 19.76 -12.31
N LYS A 111 1.41 20.61 -12.25
CA LYS A 111 0.97 21.25 -10.99
C LYS A 111 0.46 20.23 -9.99
N TRP A 112 -0.36 19.27 -10.45
CA TRP A 112 -0.94 18.21 -9.61
C TRP A 112 0.13 17.39 -8.90
N ILE A 113 1.19 16.99 -9.61
CA ILE A 113 2.27 16.17 -9.05
C ILE A 113 3.37 16.97 -8.34
N THR A 114 3.30 18.32 -8.37
CA THR A 114 4.29 19.17 -7.70
C THR A 114 3.91 19.35 -6.23
N PRO A 115 4.76 18.93 -5.28
CA PRO A 115 4.48 19.10 -3.86
C PRO A 115 4.24 20.57 -3.51
N GLY A 116 3.18 20.83 -2.74
CA GLY A 116 2.85 22.16 -2.24
C GLY A 116 2.19 23.08 -3.26
N SER A 117 1.89 22.65 -4.47
CA SER A 117 1.23 23.49 -5.48
C SER A 117 -0.21 23.86 -5.10
N GLY A 118 -0.88 23.01 -4.31
CA GLY A 118 -2.29 23.21 -3.96
C GLY A 118 -3.28 23.00 -5.11
N PHE A 119 -2.79 22.65 -6.30
CA PHE A 119 -3.65 22.40 -7.45
C PHE A 119 -4.42 21.10 -7.28
N VAL A 120 -5.74 21.14 -7.55
CA VAL A 120 -6.61 19.97 -7.51
C VAL A 120 -7.37 19.89 -8.84
N PRO A 121 -7.16 18.83 -9.64
CA PRO A 121 -7.92 18.67 -10.87
C PRO A 121 -9.41 18.40 -10.56
N GLU A 122 -10.27 18.72 -11.52
CA GLU A 122 -11.71 18.50 -11.37
C GLU A 122 -12.01 17.04 -11.02
N GLY A 123 -12.81 16.84 -9.98
CA GLY A 123 -13.23 15.52 -9.52
C GLY A 123 -12.18 14.73 -8.74
N ALA A 124 -10.98 15.28 -8.55
CA ALA A 124 -9.93 14.61 -7.79
C ALA A 124 -10.08 14.81 -6.27
N GLU A 125 -9.48 13.90 -5.54
CA GLU A 125 -9.33 14.04 -4.09
C GLU A 125 -8.14 14.97 -3.80
N PRO A 126 -8.32 16.05 -3.00
CA PRO A 126 -7.21 16.92 -2.62
C PRO A 126 -6.11 16.13 -1.91
N THR A 127 -4.86 16.41 -2.24
CA THR A 127 -3.70 15.67 -1.73
C THR A 127 -3.63 15.64 -0.20
N GLU A 128 -3.90 16.78 0.45
CA GLU A 128 -3.88 16.86 1.91
C GLU A 128 -4.99 16.00 2.56
N GLN A 129 -6.17 15.96 1.95
CA GLN A 129 -7.27 15.11 2.42
C GLN A 129 -6.92 13.63 2.27
N PHE A 130 -6.31 13.26 1.16
CA PHE A 130 -5.83 11.91 0.93
C PHE A 130 -4.80 11.49 2.00
N HIS A 131 -3.80 12.32 2.26
CA HIS A 131 -2.79 12.03 3.27
C HIS A 131 -3.37 11.92 4.68
N ALA A 132 -4.29 12.81 5.05
CA ALA A 132 -4.99 12.74 6.32
C ALA A 132 -5.81 11.44 6.46
N ARG A 133 -6.52 11.06 5.40
CA ARG A 133 -7.30 9.81 5.35
C ARG A 133 -6.41 8.58 5.52
N CYS A 134 -5.27 8.55 4.84
CA CYS A 134 -4.33 7.43 4.94
C CYS A 134 -3.75 7.29 6.35
N ALA A 135 -3.29 8.37 6.94
CA ALA A 135 -2.75 8.36 8.30
C ALA A 135 -3.80 7.90 9.31
N GLU A 136 -5.01 8.43 9.23
CA GLU A 136 -6.12 8.06 10.12
C GLU A 136 -6.52 6.59 9.93
N THR A 137 -6.54 6.10 8.71
CA THR A 137 -6.87 4.70 8.42
C THR A 137 -5.85 3.76 9.06
N LEU A 138 -4.55 4.06 8.97
CA LEU A 138 -3.53 3.27 9.65
C LEU A 138 -3.74 3.24 11.16
N LEU A 139 -4.07 4.40 11.76
CA LEU A 139 -4.41 4.48 13.17
C LEU A 139 -5.57 3.57 13.54
N LYS A 140 -6.65 3.61 12.77
CA LYS A 140 -7.84 2.78 13.01
C LYS A 140 -7.57 1.29 12.88
N LEU A 141 -6.73 0.87 11.94
CA LEU A 141 -6.35 -0.54 11.80
C LEU A 141 -5.60 -1.04 13.04
N PHE A 142 -4.62 -0.30 13.52
CA PHE A 142 -3.88 -0.68 14.74
C PHE A 142 -4.73 -0.58 16.00
N GLU A 143 -5.60 0.40 16.12
CA GLU A 143 -6.55 0.49 17.24
C GLU A 143 -7.48 -0.72 17.27
N TYR A 144 -7.98 -1.16 16.12
CA TYR A 144 -8.77 -2.37 16.02
C TYR A 144 -7.95 -3.61 16.45
N MET A 145 -6.73 -3.75 15.92
CA MET A 145 -5.87 -4.89 16.25
C MET A 145 -5.57 -4.97 17.74
N ILE A 146 -5.24 -3.85 18.36
CA ILE A 146 -4.94 -3.78 19.79
C ILE A 146 -6.19 -4.10 20.61
N ARG A 147 -7.32 -3.49 20.29
CA ARG A 147 -8.59 -3.70 21.00
C ARG A 147 -9.07 -5.14 20.93
N MET A 148 -8.94 -5.77 19.76
CA MET A 148 -9.40 -7.13 19.52
C MET A 148 -8.32 -8.19 19.77
N ASP A 149 -7.13 -7.74 20.17
CA ASP A 149 -5.95 -8.60 20.37
C ASP A 149 -5.60 -9.44 19.13
N VAL A 150 -5.70 -8.83 17.96
CA VAL A 150 -5.24 -9.39 16.69
C VAL A 150 -3.77 -9.01 16.53
N THR A 151 -2.87 -9.95 16.79
CA THR A 151 -1.43 -9.67 16.84
C THR A 151 -0.76 -9.64 15.48
N GLU A 152 -1.41 -10.18 14.46
CA GLU A 152 -0.89 -10.19 13.09
C GLU A 152 -2.03 -10.14 12.08
N ALA A 153 -1.93 -9.25 11.11
CA ALA A 153 -2.90 -9.09 10.03
C ALA A 153 -2.21 -8.64 8.74
N ALA A 154 -2.86 -8.86 7.62
CA ALA A 154 -2.47 -8.30 6.34
C ALA A 154 -3.44 -7.19 5.92
N CYS A 155 -2.93 -6.25 5.14
CA CYS A 155 -3.71 -5.16 4.57
C CYS A 155 -3.35 -5.02 3.10
N VAL A 156 -4.27 -5.34 2.21
CA VAL A 156 -4.06 -5.23 0.76
C VAL A 156 -4.68 -3.93 0.27
N THR A 157 -3.83 -3.07 -0.25
CA THR A 157 -4.18 -1.71 -0.63
C THR A 157 -3.39 -1.25 -1.86
N HIS A 158 -3.09 0.03 -1.96
CA HIS A 158 -2.53 0.68 -3.14
C HIS A 158 -1.19 1.34 -2.84
N GLY A 159 -0.39 1.53 -3.88
CA GLY A 159 0.95 2.12 -3.75
C GLY A 159 0.93 3.50 -3.10
N GLY A 160 0.01 4.38 -3.51
CA GLY A 160 -0.10 5.73 -2.93
C GLY A 160 -0.53 5.71 -1.47
N VAL A 161 -1.40 4.79 -1.08
CA VAL A 161 -1.83 4.64 0.32
C VAL A 161 -0.66 4.19 1.19
N ILE A 162 0.10 3.17 0.75
CA ILE A 162 1.27 2.68 1.49
C ILE A 162 2.31 3.79 1.66
N MET A 163 2.65 4.48 0.57
CA MET A 163 3.61 5.59 0.62
C MET A 163 3.15 6.70 1.58
N SER A 164 1.89 7.05 1.55
CA SER A 164 1.33 8.08 2.41
C SER A 164 1.32 7.67 3.88
N MET A 165 0.87 6.46 4.18
CA MET A 165 0.85 5.93 5.55
C MET A 165 2.25 5.91 6.16
N LEU A 166 3.22 5.33 5.45
CA LEU A 166 4.55 5.08 5.99
C LEU A 166 5.40 6.34 6.05
N SER A 167 5.28 7.25 5.08
CA SER A 167 5.98 8.55 5.17
C SER A 167 5.52 9.39 6.36
N GLN A 168 4.29 9.19 6.82
CA GLN A 168 3.73 9.95 7.95
C GLN A 168 3.93 9.28 9.30
N ARG A 169 3.94 7.94 9.36
CA ARG A 169 3.80 7.20 10.62
C ARG A 169 4.83 6.10 10.82
N ALA A 170 5.76 5.86 9.91
CA ALA A 170 6.75 4.80 10.06
C ALA A 170 8.11 5.31 10.52
N LEU A 171 8.78 4.45 11.27
CA LEU A 171 10.20 4.55 11.58
C LEU A 171 10.95 3.45 10.80
N PRO A 172 12.13 3.72 10.22
CA PRO A 172 12.79 5.02 10.16
C PRO A 172 12.03 5.99 9.26
N SER A 173 12.18 7.30 9.53
CA SER A 173 11.54 8.34 8.73
C SER A 173 12.14 8.38 7.31
N ARG A 174 11.28 8.36 6.29
CA ARG A 174 11.66 8.36 4.88
C ARG A 174 10.70 9.20 4.05
N HIS A 175 11.18 9.67 2.88
CA HIS A 175 10.31 10.31 1.90
C HIS A 175 9.30 9.32 1.32
N PRO A 176 8.11 9.78 0.86
CA PRO A 176 7.08 8.88 0.33
C PRO A 176 7.57 7.92 -0.76
N GLU A 177 8.35 8.40 -1.72
CA GLU A 177 8.88 7.59 -2.82
C GLU A 177 9.81 6.46 -2.36
N GLN A 178 10.42 6.58 -1.19
CA GLN A 178 11.24 5.52 -0.59
C GLN A 178 10.41 4.37 -0.02
N TRP A 179 9.10 4.57 0.13
CA TRP A 179 8.14 3.57 0.57
C TRP A 179 7.35 2.96 -0.59
N MET A 180 7.77 3.19 -1.83
CA MET A 180 7.15 2.56 -2.98
C MET A 180 7.23 1.03 -2.86
N ALA A 181 6.14 0.34 -3.18
CA ALA A 181 6.08 -1.11 -3.19
C ALA A 181 5.86 -1.63 -4.62
N ASP A 182 6.46 -2.77 -4.92
CA ASP A 182 6.18 -3.48 -6.16
C ASP A 182 4.81 -4.17 -6.08
N PRO A 183 4.15 -4.47 -7.22
CA PRO A 183 2.88 -5.19 -7.19
C PRO A 183 3.00 -6.52 -6.46
N GLY A 184 2.07 -6.80 -5.55
CA GLY A 184 2.11 -8.00 -4.70
C GLY A 184 3.09 -7.94 -3.54
N CYS A 185 3.83 -6.87 -3.39
CA CYS A 185 4.84 -6.69 -2.36
C CYS A 185 4.48 -5.55 -1.42
N GLY A 186 5.23 -5.43 -0.35
CA GLY A 186 5.02 -4.36 0.61
C GLY A 186 5.95 -4.46 1.82
N TYR A 187 5.44 -4.03 2.96
CA TYR A 187 6.23 -3.89 4.18
C TYR A 187 5.50 -4.48 5.37
N THR A 188 6.25 -5.17 6.23
CA THR A 188 5.79 -5.52 7.56
C THR A 188 6.11 -4.35 8.50
N VAL A 189 5.08 -3.84 9.15
CA VAL A 189 5.22 -2.81 10.17
C VAL A 189 4.68 -3.33 11.50
N GLN A 190 5.29 -2.89 12.58
CA GLN A 190 4.90 -3.32 13.92
C GLN A 190 4.88 -2.18 14.91
N THR A 191 4.10 -2.34 15.95
CA THR A 191 4.12 -1.48 17.13
C THR A 191 3.87 -2.31 18.38
N ASP A 192 4.20 -1.76 19.52
CA ASP A 192 3.72 -2.23 20.83
C ASP A 192 2.81 -1.18 21.44
N VAL A 193 2.13 -1.53 22.54
CA VAL A 193 1.16 -0.63 23.18
C VAL A 193 1.82 0.66 23.67
N GLN A 194 3.07 0.58 24.16
CA GLN A 194 3.77 1.77 24.68
C GLN A 194 4.13 2.74 23.56
N LEU A 195 4.75 2.25 22.48
CA LEU A 195 5.08 3.07 21.31
C LEU A 195 3.81 3.66 20.69
N TRP A 196 2.77 2.85 20.56
CA TRP A 196 1.50 3.29 20.01
C TRP A 196 0.84 4.38 20.85
N MET A 197 0.75 4.19 22.16
CA MET A 197 0.11 5.16 23.05
C MET A 197 0.89 6.47 23.16
N ARG A 198 2.23 6.39 23.07
CA ARG A 198 3.08 7.57 23.15
C ARG A 198 3.10 8.38 21.85
N ASP A 199 3.34 7.75 20.71
CA ASP A 199 3.69 8.44 19.48
C ASP A 199 2.77 8.12 18.29
N ARG A 200 1.94 7.08 18.36
CA ARG A 200 1.15 6.59 17.23
C ARG A 200 2.01 6.30 15.99
N LEU A 201 3.17 5.70 16.22
CA LEU A 201 4.12 5.32 15.19
C LEU A 201 4.24 3.80 15.08
N VAL A 202 4.72 3.36 13.93
CA VAL A 202 5.04 1.95 13.66
C VAL A 202 6.48 1.83 13.19
N GLU A 203 7.07 0.66 13.39
CA GLU A 203 8.41 0.35 12.90
C GLU A 203 8.31 -0.54 11.66
N ALA A 204 8.95 -0.14 10.57
CA ALA A 204 9.10 -1.01 9.40
C ALA A 204 10.24 -1.99 9.66
N ILE A 205 9.91 -3.28 9.69
CA ILE A 205 10.84 -4.33 10.11
C ILE A 205 11.22 -5.31 9.01
N ASP A 206 10.43 -5.40 7.94
CA ASP A 206 10.69 -6.35 6.87
C ASP A 206 10.01 -5.92 5.56
N ILE A 207 10.42 -6.56 4.46
CA ILE A 207 9.80 -6.44 3.15
C ILE A 207 9.04 -7.74 2.87
N VAL A 208 7.83 -7.63 2.37
CA VAL A 208 6.94 -8.76 2.05
C VAL A 208 6.88 -8.93 0.53
N PRO A 209 6.89 -10.17 0.01
CA PRO A 209 7.07 -11.45 0.71
C PRO A 209 8.50 -11.67 1.21
N PHE A 210 8.64 -12.53 2.22
CA PHE A 210 9.95 -12.83 2.81
C PHE A 210 10.87 -13.50 1.79
N GLY A 211 12.11 -13.03 1.72
CA GLY A 211 13.09 -13.44 0.71
C GLY A 211 13.11 -12.54 -0.54
N TYR A 212 12.05 -11.78 -0.80
CA TYR A 212 12.00 -10.88 -1.96
C TYR A 212 13.08 -9.78 -1.88
N ALA A 213 13.35 -9.27 -0.69
CA ALA A 213 14.38 -8.26 -0.46
C ALA A 213 15.75 -8.68 -0.97
N ASP A 214 16.09 -9.98 -0.89
CA ASP A 214 17.36 -10.52 -1.34
C ASP A 214 17.55 -10.43 -2.86
N THR A 215 16.48 -10.27 -3.61
CA THR A 215 16.51 -10.08 -5.07
C THR A 215 16.73 -8.64 -5.48
N LEU A 216 16.64 -7.69 -4.54
CA LEU A 216 16.77 -6.27 -4.78
C LEU A 216 18.21 -5.82 -4.50
N ARG A 217 18.72 -4.90 -5.32
CA ARG A 217 20.07 -4.37 -5.17
C ARG A 217 20.25 -3.58 -3.88
N ASP A 218 19.24 -2.78 -3.54
CA ASP A 218 19.10 -2.10 -2.26
C ASP A 218 17.62 -2.15 -1.84
N PRO A 219 17.24 -3.09 -0.94
CA PRO A 219 15.83 -3.30 -0.59
C PRO A 219 15.17 -2.07 0.02
N TRP A 220 15.95 -1.23 0.70
CA TRP A 220 15.43 -0.05 1.40
C TRP A 220 15.68 1.26 0.65
N ARG A 221 16.41 1.17 -0.46
CA ARG A 221 16.64 2.25 -1.41
C ARG A 221 16.02 1.85 -2.74
N ARG A 222 14.76 2.09 -2.87
CA ARG A 222 14.08 1.80 -4.13
C ARG A 222 14.39 2.89 -5.14
N ASP A 223 15.48 2.68 -5.87
CA ASP A 223 15.67 3.34 -7.15
C ASP A 223 14.76 2.63 -8.14
N HIS A 224 13.64 3.13 -8.29
CA HIS A 224 12.62 3.07 -9.33
C HIS A 224 12.87 2.22 -10.61
N GLU A 225 13.56 1.08 -10.54
CA GLU A 225 13.75 0.19 -11.69
C GLU A 225 12.43 -0.47 -12.16
N TYR A 226 11.42 -0.49 -11.32
CA TYR A 226 10.04 -0.80 -11.69
C TYR A 226 9.28 0.39 -12.23
N ALA A 227 9.98 1.36 -12.63
CA ALA A 227 9.55 2.71 -12.42
C ALA A 227 8.50 3.20 -13.38
N GLU A 228 8.50 2.85 -14.61
CA GLU A 228 7.64 3.62 -15.49
C GLU A 228 6.18 3.18 -15.56
N PRO A 229 5.83 1.91 -15.58
CA PRO A 229 4.42 1.53 -15.44
C PRO A 229 3.90 1.67 -14.00
N ALA A 230 4.75 1.47 -13.01
CA ALA A 230 4.33 1.54 -11.61
C ALA A 230 4.27 2.97 -11.07
N ARG A 231 5.01 3.91 -11.62
CA ARG A 231 4.87 5.35 -11.35
C ARG A 231 3.64 5.95 -12.00
N ALA A 232 3.17 5.31 -13.02
CA ALA A 232 1.98 5.68 -13.73
C ALA A 232 0.71 5.17 -13.04
N ALA A 233 0.85 4.31 -12.07
CA ALA A 233 -0.30 3.67 -11.42
C ALA A 233 -0.48 4.16 -9.98
#